data_76ca3e9743ced5de6771190fcc52bbed
#
_entry.id   76ca3e9743ced5de6771190fcc52bbed
#
_cell.length_a   1.000
_cell.length_b   1.000
_cell.length_c   1.000
_cell.angle_alpha   90.00
_cell.angle_beta   90.00
_cell.angle_gamma   90.00
#
_symmetry.space_group_name_H-M   'P 1'
#
loop_
_entity.id
_entity.type
_entity.pdbx_description
1 polymer ?
#
loop_
_entity_poly.entity_id
_entity_poly.type
_entity_poly.pdbx_seq_one_letter_code
_entity_poly.pdbx_strand_id
1 'polypeptide(L)'
;MLMVLPYLVLLAMWALYPLGLAFVTSFSPSRTTPFWGLGNYLFVLQDFRFLPAVINIAVFLAIYLPAMLIVVASMSLLLDSIKARWTVPLRLIYLVPATITGAVAVLVWYFMLEPTYSPFKGALAEIGVTQGTDIFNSGNLVWIFALMAFSTGAGNWIVIQYGSLQSIPDDILEAATIDG
;
A
#
# COMPACT_ATOMS: atom_id res chain seq x y z
N MET A 1 -10.09 22.40 24.69
CA MET A 1 -9.94 21.06 25.27
C MET A 1 -11.20 20.20 25.13
N LEU A 2 -12.41 20.68 25.41
CA LEU A 2 -13.68 19.92 25.28
C LEU A 2 -13.95 19.38 23.86
N MET A 3 -13.52 20.05 22.79
CA MET A 3 -13.71 19.58 21.41
C MET A 3 -12.91 18.34 21.01
N VAL A 4 -11.82 18.03 21.73
CA VAL A 4 -11.01 16.84 21.49
C VAL A 4 -11.54 15.61 22.23
N LEU A 5 -12.37 15.82 23.25
CA LEU A 5 -12.88 14.77 24.12
C LEU A 5 -13.68 13.68 23.36
N PRO A 6 -14.60 13.99 22.43
CA PRO A 6 -15.28 12.97 21.66
C PRO A 6 -14.34 12.08 20.84
N TYR A 7 -13.30 12.69 20.24
CA TYR A 7 -12.27 11.95 19.51
C TYR A 7 -11.49 11.00 20.44
N LEU A 8 -11.07 11.49 21.61
CA LEU A 8 -10.33 10.66 22.58
C LEU A 8 -11.18 9.50 23.09
N VAL A 9 -12.48 9.70 23.33
CA VAL A 9 -13.40 8.62 23.73
C VAL A 9 -13.53 7.58 22.62
N LEU A 10 -13.73 7.98 21.37
CA LEU A 10 -13.79 7.05 20.24
C LEU A 10 -12.47 6.31 20.06
N LEU A 11 -11.35 6.99 20.17
CA LEU A 11 -10.02 6.38 20.08
C LEU A 11 -9.80 5.36 21.22
N ALA A 12 -10.21 5.68 22.43
CA ALA A 12 -10.11 4.75 23.56
C ALA A 12 -10.99 3.52 23.35
N MET A 13 -12.23 3.67 22.89
CA MET A 13 -13.17 2.56 22.70
C MET A 13 -12.83 1.69 21.50
N TRP A 14 -12.44 2.28 20.37
CA TRP A 14 -12.30 1.56 19.10
C TRP A 14 -10.86 1.24 18.72
N ALA A 15 -9.88 1.87 19.35
CA ALA A 15 -8.47 1.57 19.11
C ALA A 15 -7.77 1.03 20.37
N LEU A 16 -7.74 1.78 21.48
CA LEU A 16 -6.96 1.38 22.64
C LEU A 16 -7.54 0.16 23.36
N TYR A 17 -8.86 0.08 23.52
CA TYR A 17 -9.48 -1.07 24.17
C TYR A 17 -9.29 -2.39 23.38
N PRO A 18 -9.58 -2.47 22.05
CA PRO A 18 -9.30 -3.68 21.28
C PRO A 18 -7.82 -4.04 21.22
N LEU A 19 -6.94 -3.03 21.14
CA LEU A 19 -5.49 -3.26 21.16
C LEU A 19 -5.02 -3.85 22.48
N GLY A 20 -5.48 -3.29 23.61
CA GLY A 20 -5.21 -3.82 24.94
C GLY A 20 -5.72 -5.24 25.12
N LEU A 21 -6.95 -5.51 24.65
CA LEU A 21 -7.53 -6.86 24.66
C LEU A 21 -6.71 -7.83 23.80
N ALA A 22 -6.34 -7.44 22.58
CA ALA A 22 -5.49 -8.25 21.72
C ALA A 22 -4.14 -8.55 22.36
N PHE A 23 -3.52 -7.56 23.00
CA PHE A 23 -2.26 -7.73 23.73
C PHE A 23 -2.41 -8.77 24.87
N VAL A 24 -3.42 -8.64 25.72
CA VAL A 24 -3.65 -9.59 26.84
C VAL A 24 -3.97 -10.99 26.30
N THR A 25 -4.83 -11.10 25.29
CA THR A 25 -5.19 -12.40 24.72
C THR A 25 -4.06 -13.07 23.95
N SER A 26 -3.05 -12.32 23.49
CA SER A 26 -1.87 -12.91 22.83
C SER A 26 -1.07 -13.83 23.75
N PHE A 27 -1.18 -13.66 25.06
CA PHE A 27 -0.55 -14.52 26.07
C PHE A 27 -1.41 -15.69 26.51
N SER A 28 -2.60 -15.85 25.97
CA SER A 28 -3.55 -16.90 26.37
C SER A 28 -3.85 -17.83 25.19
N PRO A 29 -3.81 -19.17 25.33
CA PRO A 29 -4.03 -20.10 24.24
C PRO A 29 -5.51 -20.17 23.78
N SER A 30 -6.42 -19.72 24.64
CA SER A 30 -7.85 -19.63 24.37
C SER A 30 -8.48 -18.52 25.19
N ARG A 31 -9.63 -17.99 24.74
CA ARG A 31 -10.39 -16.97 25.49
C ARG A 31 -10.85 -17.43 26.89
N THR A 32 -10.89 -18.72 27.09
CA THR A 32 -11.39 -19.36 28.35
C THR A 32 -10.28 -19.88 29.26
N THR A 33 -9.02 -19.90 28.78
CA THR A 33 -7.89 -20.40 29.57
C THR A 33 -7.10 -19.25 30.17
N PRO A 34 -6.59 -19.40 31.40
CA PRO A 34 -5.79 -18.36 32.03
C PRO A 34 -4.47 -18.13 31.29
N PHE A 35 -3.82 -17.02 31.62
CA PHE A 35 -2.51 -16.58 31.12
C PHE A 35 -1.51 -17.75 31.01
N TRP A 36 -0.98 -17.96 29.78
CA TRP A 36 -0.08 -19.07 29.45
C TRP A 36 1.35 -18.62 29.13
N GLY A 37 1.63 -17.35 29.26
CA GLY A 37 2.96 -16.80 28.96
C GLY A 37 3.24 -16.65 27.46
N LEU A 38 4.45 -16.98 27.05
CA LEU A 38 4.93 -16.77 25.67
C LEU A 38 4.64 -17.94 24.70
N GLY A 39 3.83 -18.91 25.11
CA GLY A 39 3.56 -20.13 24.32
C GLY A 39 3.07 -19.86 22.90
N ASN A 40 2.16 -18.90 22.71
CA ASN A 40 1.66 -18.53 21.37
C ASN A 40 2.77 -17.94 20.48
N TYR A 41 3.66 -17.16 21.05
CA TYR A 41 4.80 -16.59 20.31
C TYR A 41 5.78 -17.67 19.88
N LEU A 42 6.11 -18.61 20.77
CA LEU A 42 6.96 -19.76 20.46
C LEU A 42 6.32 -20.65 19.40
N PHE A 43 5.01 -20.89 19.48
CA PHE A 43 4.28 -21.66 18.49
C PHE A 43 4.38 -21.01 17.10
N VAL A 44 4.17 -19.69 16.99
CA VAL A 44 4.28 -18.96 15.71
C VAL A 44 5.71 -19.01 15.17
N LEU A 45 6.72 -18.84 16.02
CA LEU A 45 8.13 -18.89 15.60
C LEU A 45 8.56 -20.27 15.10
N GLN A 46 7.93 -21.32 15.60
CA GLN A 46 8.18 -22.73 15.18
C GLN A 46 7.33 -23.16 13.99
N ASP A 47 6.32 -22.37 13.59
CA ASP A 47 5.51 -22.69 12.42
C ASP A 47 6.36 -22.59 11.14
N PHE A 48 6.36 -23.68 10.36
CA PHE A 48 7.10 -23.74 9.10
C PHE A 48 6.68 -22.67 8.08
N ARG A 49 5.52 -22.06 8.24
CA ARG A 49 5.00 -20.98 7.39
C ARG A 49 5.53 -19.60 7.79
N PHE A 50 6.01 -19.45 9.02
CA PHE A 50 6.39 -18.14 9.56
C PHE A 50 7.56 -17.54 8.79
N LEU A 51 8.66 -18.28 8.67
CA LEU A 51 9.86 -17.79 7.98
C LEU A 51 9.62 -17.48 6.49
N PRO A 52 8.96 -18.33 5.70
CA PRO A 52 8.56 -17.99 4.33
C PRO A 52 7.68 -16.75 4.24
N ALA A 53 6.74 -16.56 5.15
CA ALA A 53 5.90 -15.36 5.17
C ALA A 53 6.72 -14.09 5.42
N VAL A 54 7.64 -14.11 6.37
CA VAL A 54 8.55 -12.99 6.66
C VAL A 54 9.43 -12.66 5.45
N ILE A 55 9.98 -13.69 4.80
CA ILE A 55 10.81 -13.51 3.59
C ILE A 55 9.97 -12.88 2.46
N ASN A 56 8.76 -13.38 2.23
CA ASN A 56 7.88 -12.83 1.19
C ASN A 56 7.55 -11.36 1.44
N ILE A 57 7.28 -10.98 2.70
CA ILE A 57 7.05 -9.58 3.07
C ILE A 57 8.32 -8.75 2.87
N ALA A 58 9.49 -9.26 3.25
CA ALA A 58 10.76 -8.56 3.07
C ALA A 58 11.07 -8.32 1.58
N VAL A 59 10.88 -9.34 0.73
CA VAL A 59 11.05 -9.24 -0.73
C VAL A 59 10.03 -8.24 -1.32
N PHE A 60 8.77 -8.33 -0.90
CA PHE A 60 7.74 -7.37 -1.31
C PHE A 60 8.16 -5.94 -0.99
N LEU A 61 8.57 -5.66 0.25
CA LEU A 61 8.99 -4.32 0.68
C LEU A 61 10.25 -3.84 -0.06
N ALA A 62 11.21 -4.73 -0.28
CA ALA A 62 12.45 -4.41 -1.01
C ALA A 62 12.20 -4.01 -2.47
N ILE A 63 11.14 -4.51 -3.08
CA ILE A 63 10.72 -4.16 -4.45
C ILE A 63 9.82 -2.92 -4.42
N TYR A 64 8.79 -2.97 -3.57
CA TYR A 64 7.73 -1.96 -3.54
C TYR A 64 8.22 -0.59 -3.10
N LEU A 65 9.03 -0.50 -2.03
CA LEU A 65 9.45 0.80 -1.49
C LEU A 65 10.33 1.60 -2.47
N PRO A 66 11.41 1.04 -3.06
CA PRO A 66 12.20 1.77 -4.04
C PRO A 66 11.40 2.16 -5.27
N ALA A 67 10.58 1.24 -5.81
CA ALA A 67 9.73 1.52 -6.96
C ALA A 67 8.75 2.67 -6.66
N MET A 68 8.12 2.64 -5.49
CA MET A 68 7.19 3.67 -5.03
C MET A 68 7.89 5.04 -4.91
N LEU A 69 9.05 5.08 -4.26
CA LEU A 69 9.83 6.32 -4.10
C LEU A 69 10.23 6.92 -5.46
N ILE A 70 10.77 6.09 -6.37
CA ILE A 70 11.22 6.54 -7.69
C ILE A 70 10.03 7.08 -8.50
N VAL A 71 8.93 6.35 -8.55
CA VAL A 71 7.78 6.77 -9.37
C VAL A 71 7.07 7.97 -8.77
N VAL A 72 6.87 8.00 -7.46
CA VAL A 72 6.24 9.15 -6.78
C VAL A 72 7.08 10.40 -6.97
N ALA A 73 8.40 10.33 -6.78
CA ALA A 73 9.30 11.46 -7.02
C ALA A 73 9.28 11.90 -8.48
N SER A 74 9.42 10.98 -9.41
CA SER A 74 9.42 11.29 -10.85
C SER A 74 8.11 11.92 -11.31
N MET A 75 6.97 11.36 -10.89
CA MET A 75 5.65 11.85 -11.29
C MET A 75 5.29 13.20 -10.64
N SER A 76 5.71 13.43 -9.40
CA SER A 76 5.50 14.72 -8.74
C SER A 76 6.33 15.83 -9.37
N LEU A 77 7.59 15.55 -9.75
CA LEU A 77 8.44 16.49 -10.49
C LEU A 77 7.90 16.76 -11.91
N LEU A 78 7.39 15.73 -12.59
CA LEU A 78 6.71 15.91 -13.87
C LEU A 78 5.48 16.80 -13.73
N LEU A 79 4.67 16.63 -12.70
CA LEU A 79 3.53 17.49 -12.42
C LEU A 79 3.96 18.95 -12.19
N ASP A 80 5.06 19.14 -11.51
CA ASP A 80 5.61 20.47 -11.24
C ASP A 80 6.09 21.18 -12.52
N SER A 81 6.67 20.43 -13.45
CA SER A 81 7.16 20.94 -14.74
C SER A 81 6.07 21.26 -15.77
N ILE A 82 4.84 20.78 -15.55
CA ILE A 82 3.73 20.92 -16.50
C ILE A 82 2.98 22.25 -16.30
N LYS A 83 2.47 22.80 -17.41
CA LYS A 83 1.64 24.03 -17.37
C LYS A 83 0.44 23.85 -16.43
N ALA A 84 0.18 24.84 -15.60
CA ALA A 84 -0.85 24.82 -14.55
C ALA A 84 -2.23 24.32 -14.99
N ARG A 85 -2.64 24.58 -16.24
CA ARG A 85 -3.94 24.12 -16.79
C ARG A 85 -4.10 22.59 -16.84
N TRP A 86 -2.99 21.83 -16.92
CA TRP A 86 -3.01 20.37 -17.00
C TRP A 86 -2.78 19.69 -15.66
N THR A 87 -2.29 20.43 -14.67
CA THR A 87 -1.97 19.86 -13.35
C THR A 87 -3.19 19.33 -12.62
N VAL A 88 -4.32 20.05 -12.67
CA VAL A 88 -5.57 19.62 -12.01
C VAL A 88 -6.13 18.33 -12.61
N PRO A 89 -6.35 18.20 -13.95
CA PRO A 89 -6.86 16.97 -14.51
C PRO A 89 -5.92 15.77 -14.30
N LEU A 90 -4.59 15.98 -14.37
CA LEU A 90 -3.63 14.91 -14.14
C LEU A 90 -3.67 14.40 -12.68
N ARG A 91 -3.79 15.31 -11.70
CA ARG A 91 -3.99 14.91 -10.28
C ARG A 91 -5.23 14.05 -10.10
N LEU A 92 -6.33 14.42 -10.75
CA LEU A 92 -7.56 13.64 -10.67
C LEU A 92 -7.34 12.23 -11.26
N ILE A 93 -6.66 12.13 -12.41
CA ILE A 93 -6.35 10.82 -13.02
C ILE A 93 -5.49 9.96 -12.09
N TYR A 94 -4.49 10.53 -11.42
CA TYR A 94 -3.67 9.78 -10.47
C TYR A 94 -4.44 9.31 -9.23
N LEU A 95 -5.47 10.06 -8.81
CA LEU A 95 -6.29 9.71 -7.65
C LEU A 95 -7.36 8.66 -7.98
N VAL A 96 -7.77 8.49 -9.24
CA VAL A 96 -8.81 7.52 -9.61
C VAL A 96 -8.54 6.10 -9.10
N PRO A 97 -7.36 5.50 -9.29
CA PRO A 97 -7.11 4.16 -8.76
C PRO A 97 -7.15 4.09 -7.23
N ALA A 98 -6.78 5.17 -6.53
CA ALA A 98 -6.78 5.25 -5.08
C ALA A 98 -8.20 5.33 -4.47
N THR A 99 -9.22 5.61 -5.28
CA THR A 99 -10.61 5.60 -4.80
C THR A 99 -11.16 4.19 -4.60
N ILE A 100 -10.53 3.19 -5.24
CA ILE A 100 -10.91 1.78 -5.12
C ILE A 100 -10.04 1.16 -4.04
N THR A 101 -10.61 0.83 -2.89
CA THR A 101 -9.86 0.36 -1.71
C THR A 101 -10.36 -0.99 -1.20
N GLY A 102 -9.53 -1.64 -0.36
CA GLY A 102 -9.90 -2.88 0.33
C GLY A 102 -10.17 -4.05 -0.60
N ALA A 103 -11.15 -4.87 -0.24
CA ALA A 103 -11.50 -6.09 -0.96
C ALA A 103 -11.95 -5.83 -2.42
N VAL A 104 -12.56 -4.67 -2.69
CA VAL A 104 -12.99 -4.29 -4.04
C VAL A 104 -11.79 -4.12 -4.96
N ALA A 105 -10.72 -3.49 -4.49
CA ALA A 105 -9.49 -3.34 -5.27
C ALA A 105 -8.90 -4.72 -5.65
N VAL A 106 -8.87 -5.66 -4.71
CA VAL A 106 -8.40 -7.03 -4.94
C VAL A 106 -9.25 -7.73 -6.01
N LEU A 107 -10.59 -7.62 -5.92
CA LEU A 107 -11.49 -8.22 -6.89
C LEU A 107 -11.33 -7.61 -8.29
N VAL A 108 -11.21 -6.28 -8.39
CA VAL A 108 -10.98 -5.61 -9.68
C VAL A 108 -9.69 -6.13 -10.33
N TRP A 109 -8.59 -6.18 -9.57
CA TRP A 109 -7.33 -6.71 -10.07
C TRP A 109 -7.41 -8.19 -10.45
N TYR A 110 -8.10 -9.00 -9.63
CA TYR A 110 -8.34 -10.40 -9.95
C TYR A 110 -9.05 -10.54 -11.30
N PHE A 111 -10.17 -9.85 -11.53
CA PHE A 111 -10.88 -9.90 -12.78
C PHE A 111 -10.11 -9.30 -13.97
N MET A 112 -9.24 -8.34 -13.74
CA MET A 112 -8.36 -7.79 -14.79
C MET A 112 -7.26 -8.76 -15.22
N LEU A 113 -6.78 -9.61 -14.31
CA LEU A 113 -5.66 -10.53 -14.55
C LEU A 113 -6.12 -11.96 -14.85
N GLU A 114 -7.33 -12.37 -14.50
CA GLU A 114 -7.86 -13.71 -14.77
C GLU A 114 -8.31 -13.83 -16.23
N PRO A 115 -7.63 -14.64 -17.09
CA PRO A 115 -7.89 -14.68 -18.53
C PRO A 115 -9.33 -15.02 -18.93
N THR A 116 -10.05 -15.75 -18.07
CA THR A 116 -11.44 -16.15 -18.32
C THR A 116 -12.39 -14.95 -18.35
N TYR A 117 -12.14 -13.95 -17.51
CA TYR A 117 -13.02 -12.79 -17.30
C TYR A 117 -12.41 -11.47 -17.74
N SER A 118 -11.09 -11.46 -18.00
CA SER A 118 -10.33 -10.25 -18.28
C SER A 118 -10.77 -9.58 -19.60
N PRO A 119 -10.98 -8.25 -19.58
CA PRO A 119 -11.13 -7.48 -20.82
C PRO A 119 -9.83 -7.46 -21.64
N PHE A 120 -8.68 -7.79 -21.03
CA PHE A 120 -7.36 -7.86 -21.66
C PHE A 120 -6.95 -9.27 -22.09
N LYS A 121 -7.90 -10.19 -22.23
CA LYS A 121 -7.66 -11.61 -22.58
C LYS A 121 -6.72 -11.79 -23.78
N GLY A 122 -6.87 -10.96 -24.82
CA GLY A 122 -5.99 -11.02 -26.00
C GLY A 122 -4.54 -10.70 -25.66
N ALA A 123 -4.30 -9.60 -24.94
CA ALA A 123 -2.95 -9.20 -24.53
C ALA A 123 -2.32 -10.21 -23.55
N LEU A 124 -3.11 -10.78 -22.64
CA LEU A 124 -2.65 -11.82 -21.74
C LEU A 124 -2.24 -13.08 -22.49
N ALA A 125 -2.98 -13.48 -23.52
CA ALA A 125 -2.64 -14.64 -24.35
C ALA A 125 -1.34 -14.42 -25.14
N GLU A 126 -1.07 -13.21 -25.63
CA GLU A 126 0.17 -12.87 -26.34
C GLU A 126 1.42 -13.02 -25.46
N ILE A 127 1.30 -12.80 -24.15
CA ILE A 127 2.38 -13.01 -23.19
C ILE A 127 2.40 -14.42 -22.56
N GLY A 128 1.59 -15.35 -23.12
CA GLY A 128 1.56 -16.75 -22.71
C GLY A 128 0.65 -17.06 -21.53
N VAL A 129 -0.16 -16.09 -21.08
CA VAL A 129 -1.09 -16.25 -19.96
C VAL A 129 -2.46 -16.69 -20.51
N THR A 130 -2.78 -17.96 -20.36
CA THR A 130 -4.01 -18.57 -20.88
C THR A 130 -4.95 -19.05 -19.77
N GLN A 131 -4.42 -19.30 -18.59
CA GLN A 131 -5.16 -19.77 -17.42
C GLN A 131 -4.80 -18.93 -16.18
N GLY A 132 -5.72 -18.84 -15.24
CA GLY A 132 -5.48 -18.12 -13.98
C GLY A 132 -4.29 -18.65 -13.18
N THR A 133 -3.99 -19.94 -13.26
CA THR A 133 -2.83 -20.58 -12.65
C THR A 133 -1.49 -20.08 -13.18
N ASP A 134 -1.45 -19.54 -14.40
CA ASP A 134 -0.25 -19.00 -15.01
C ASP A 134 0.20 -17.72 -14.30
N ILE A 135 -0.76 -16.92 -13.83
CA ILE A 135 -0.52 -15.68 -13.08
C ILE A 135 -0.53 -15.91 -11.57
N PHE A 136 -1.61 -16.55 -11.06
CA PHE A 136 -1.84 -16.68 -9.61
C PHE A 136 -1.08 -17.88 -9.02
N ASN A 137 0.23 -17.93 -9.22
CA ASN A 137 1.13 -18.90 -8.61
C ASN A 137 1.99 -18.22 -7.53
N SER A 138 2.58 -19.01 -6.63
CA SER A 138 3.37 -18.51 -5.50
C SER A 138 4.56 -17.64 -5.91
N GLY A 139 5.13 -17.86 -7.11
CA GLY A 139 6.26 -17.07 -7.61
C GLY A 139 5.85 -15.67 -8.07
N ASN A 140 4.62 -15.51 -8.55
CA ASN A 140 4.12 -14.24 -9.10
C ASN A 140 3.38 -13.38 -8.08
N LEU A 141 2.90 -13.95 -6.96
CA LEU A 141 2.06 -13.24 -5.99
C LEU A 141 2.72 -11.97 -5.46
N VAL A 142 4.03 -11.98 -5.19
CA VAL A 142 4.75 -10.79 -4.70
C VAL A 142 4.68 -9.65 -5.70
N TRP A 143 4.87 -9.93 -6.99
CA TRP A 143 4.80 -8.94 -8.07
C TRP A 143 3.37 -8.41 -8.28
N ILE A 144 2.38 -9.29 -8.20
CA ILE A 144 0.96 -8.92 -8.31
C ILE A 144 0.58 -8.00 -7.17
N PHE A 145 0.94 -8.34 -5.93
CA PHE A 145 0.66 -7.48 -4.77
C PHE A 145 1.41 -6.15 -4.84
N ALA A 146 2.65 -6.14 -5.34
CA ALA A 146 3.40 -4.90 -5.54
C ALA A 146 2.71 -4.00 -6.57
N LEU A 147 2.27 -4.57 -7.70
CA LEU A 147 1.53 -3.85 -8.73
C LEU A 147 0.19 -3.29 -8.20
N MET A 148 -0.56 -4.10 -7.47
CA MET A 148 -1.82 -3.69 -6.84
C MET A 148 -1.62 -2.56 -5.85
N ALA A 149 -0.69 -2.72 -4.92
CA ALA A 149 -0.38 -1.72 -3.89
C ALA A 149 0.13 -0.42 -4.52
N PHE A 150 0.96 -0.54 -5.56
CA PHE A 150 1.46 0.60 -6.32
C PHE A 150 0.31 1.38 -7.00
N SER A 151 -0.54 0.70 -7.75
CA SER A 151 -1.63 1.34 -8.51
C SER A 151 -2.64 2.04 -7.62
N THR A 152 -2.95 1.49 -6.45
CA THR A 152 -3.90 2.08 -5.49
C THR A 152 -3.27 3.12 -4.57
N GLY A 153 -1.96 3.03 -4.31
CA GLY A 153 -1.26 3.89 -3.35
C GLY A 153 -0.53 5.07 -3.97
N ALA A 154 0.07 4.92 -5.16
CA ALA A 154 0.96 5.91 -5.74
C ALA A 154 0.30 7.28 -5.94
N GLY A 155 -0.95 7.30 -6.40
CA GLY A 155 -1.65 8.55 -6.70
C GLY A 155 -1.75 9.51 -5.52
N ASN A 156 -2.07 9.01 -4.33
CA ASN A 156 -2.13 9.82 -3.11
C ASN A 156 -0.76 10.43 -2.77
N TRP A 157 0.30 9.64 -2.84
CA TRP A 157 1.65 10.09 -2.52
C TRP A 157 2.19 11.09 -3.54
N ILE A 158 1.87 10.91 -4.83
CA ILE A 158 2.24 11.86 -5.89
C ILE A 158 1.61 13.23 -5.60
N VAL A 159 0.33 13.27 -5.23
CA VAL A 159 -0.37 14.53 -4.94
C VAL A 159 0.17 15.20 -3.66
N ILE A 160 0.46 14.42 -2.62
CA ILE A 160 1.06 14.94 -1.38
C ILE A 160 2.45 15.51 -1.64
N GLN A 161 3.30 14.77 -2.35
CA GLN A 161 4.66 15.23 -2.64
C GLN A 161 4.67 16.44 -3.56
N TYR A 162 3.78 16.47 -4.57
CA TYR A 162 3.61 17.66 -5.40
C TYR A 162 3.21 18.88 -4.56
N GLY A 163 2.28 18.73 -3.61
CA GLY A 163 1.93 19.81 -2.69
C GLY A 163 3.10 20.30 -1.84
N SER A 164 4.00 19.37 -1.45
CA SER A 164 5.23 19.72 -0.73
C SER A 164 6.23 20.50 -1.63
N LEU A 165 6.36 20.11 -2.90
CA LEU A 165 7.20 20.84 -3.85
C LEU A 165 6.70 22.28 -4.04
N GLN A 166 5.38 22.47 -4.17
CA GLN A 166 4.76 23.79 -4.31
C GLN A 166 4.89 24.67 -3.05
N SER A 167 5.27 24.11 -1.92
CA SER A 167 5.50 24.86 -0.68
C SER A 167 6.94 25.39 -0.52
N ILE A 168 7.85 25.07 -1.45
CA ILE A 168 9.22 25.55 -1.44
C ILE A 168 9.19 27.02 -1.91
N PRO A 169 9.68 27.99 -1.11
CA PRO A 169 9.76 29.39 -1.50
C PRO A 169 10.69 29.59 -2.70
N ASP A 170 10.29 30.52 -3.59
CA ASP A 170 11.08 30.85 -4.78
C ASP A 170 12.50 31.33 -4.43
N ASP A 171 12.66 32.06 -3.33
CA ASP A 171 13.95 32.53 -2.83
C ASP A 171 14.98 31.40 -2.63
N ILE A 172 14.51 30.21 -2.20
CA ILE A 172 15.37 29.03 -2.03
C ILE A 172 15.81 28.47 -3.39
N LEU A 173 14.91 28.47 -4.36
CA LEU A 173 15.20 28.00 -5.72
C LEU A 173 16.16 28.96 -6.43
N GLU A 174 15.99 30.27 -6.24
CA GLU A 174 16.91 31.28 -6.76
C GLU A 174 18.30 31.16 -6.13
N ALA A 175 18.40 31.00 -4.81
CA ALA A 175 19.65 30.78 -4.13
C ALA A 175 20.40 29.53 -4.65
N ALA A 176 19.67 28.40 -4.78
CA ALA A 176 20.25 27.17 -5.34
C ALA A 176 20.75 27.33 -6.77
N THR A 177 20.09 28.17 -7.58
CA THR A 177 20.52 28.44 -8.96
C THR A 177 21.82 29.28 -9.01
N ILE A 178 22.08 30.12 -7.98
CA ILE A 178 23.30 30.92 -7.86
C ILE A 178 24.47 30.06 -7.37
N ASP A 179 24.18 29.13 -6.46
CA ASP A 179 25.21 28.25 -5.85
C ASP A 179 25.67 27.13 -6.82
N GLY A 180 24.93 26.77 -7.85
CA GLY A 180 25.27 25.79 -8.91
C GLY A 180 24.58 24.47 -8.71
#